data_d7ebec0bde8db03e09afc595530c0f90
#
_entry.id   d7ebec0bde8db03e09afc595530c0f90
#
_cell.length_a   1.000
_cell.length_b   1.000
_cell.length_c   1.000
_cell.angle_alpha   90.00
_cell.angle_beta   90.00
_cell.angle_gamma   90.00
#
_symmetry.space_group_name_H-M   'P 1'
#
loop_
_entity.id
_entity.type
_entity.pdbx_description
1 polymer ?
#
loop_
_entity_poly.entity_id
_entity_poly.type
_entity_poly.pdbx_seq_one_letter_code
_entity_poly.pdbx_strand_id
1 'polypeptide(L)'
;MSRRGLTARIRQVRKAKPCAGKATRQQLPDNLLNRECHADRPMHRLVTDVTYVPYFENDEWHWGYLSLVQDLFNRAIVAWVYSKKQDVRLGLATLRLLSSRGLAPGAMLHSDRGSIYTAQAFRDAADGRA
;
A
#
# COMPACT_ATOMS: atom_id res chain seq x y z
N MET A 1 -22.61 8.41 -19.27
CA MET A 1 -23.11 8.16 -17.89
C MET A 1 -23.39 9.48 -17.18
N SER A 2 -24.45 10.14 -17.47
CA SER A 2 -24.73 11.42 -16.80
C SER A 2 -26.19 11.58 -16.34
N ARG A 3 -26.74 10.54 -15.74
CA ARG A 3 -28.07 10.63 -15.14
C ARG A 3 -28.09 11.12 -13.69
N ARG A 4 -26.96 11.46 -13.07
CA ARG A 4 -26.89 11.99 -11.68
C ARG A 4 -25.90 13.14 -11.47
N GLY A 5 -25.48 13.87 -12.50
CA GLY A 5 -24.65 15.07 -12.36
C GLY A 5 -23.26 14.82 -11.71
N LEU A 6 -22.81 13.58 -11.64
CA LEU A 6 -21.49 13.22 -11.12
C LEU A 6 -20.47 13.25 -12.26
N THR A 7 -19.76 14.36 -12.37
CA THR A 7 -18.60 14.46 -13.26
C THR A 7 -17.33 14.19 -12.45
N ALA A 8 -16.53 13.21 -12.90
CA ALA A 8 -15.22 12.98 -12.34
C ALA A 8 -14.33 14.21 -12.62
N ARG A 9 -13.90 14.92 -11.58
CA ARG A 9 -12.87 15.95 -11.71
C ARG A 9 -11.53 15.24 -11.85
N ILE A 10 -10.96 15.27 -13.04
CA ILE A 10 -9.57 14.86 -13.25
C ILE A 10 -8.70 15.87 -12.49
N ARG A 11 -8.07 15.39 -11.41
CA ARG A 11 -7.12 16.20 -10.65
C ARG A 11 -5.93 16.51 -11.56
N GLN A 12 -5.71 17.79 -11.87
CA GLN A 12 -4.49 18.19 -12.57
C GLN A 12 -3.30 17.73 -11.76
N VAL A 13 -2.47 16.91 -12.37
CA VAL A 13 -1.20 16.46 -11.78
C VAL A 13 -0.33 17.70 -11.60
N ARG A 14 -0.16 18.18 -10.38
CA ARG A 14 0.87 19.16 -10.07
C ARG A 14 2.20 18.51 -10.43
N LYS A 15 2.93 19.08 -11.40
CA LYS A 15 4.31 18.67 -11.69
C LYS A 15 5.08 18.75 -10.37
N ALA A 16 5.48 17.61 -9.84
CA ALA A 16 6.33 17.55 -8.65
C ALA A 16 7.63 18.28 -8.98
N LYS A 17 7.96 19.30 -8.18
CA LYS A 17 9.29 19.90 -8.23
C LYS A 17 10.29 18.81 -7.84
N PRO A 18 11.37 18.60 -8.60
CA PRO A 18 12.40 17.66 -8.18
C PRO A 18 12.95 18.12 -6.83
N CYS A 19 12.78 17.31 -5.80
CA CYS A 19 13.46 17.51 -4.54
C CYS A 19 14.95 17.29 -4.78
N ALA A 20 15.72 18.36 -4.91
CA ALA A 20 17.17 18.33 -4.91
C ALA A 20 17.67 18.07 -3.47
N GLY A 21 17.44 16.87 -2.96
CA GLY A 21 18.06 16.35 -1.76
C GLY A 21 18.96 15.19 -2.16
N LYS A 22 20.24 15.26 -1.80
CA LYS A 22 21.17 14.13 -1.91
C LYS A 22 20.62 13.00 -1.03
N ALA A 23 19.73 12.19 -1.58
CA ALA A 23 19.31 10.97 -0.93
C ALA A 23 20.52 10.04 -0.85
N THR A 24 20.97 9.75 0.37
CA THR A 24 21.85 8.63 0.63
C THR A 24 21.25 7.43 -0.12
N ARG A 25 22.02 6.84 -1.03
CA ARG A 25 21.61 5.62 -1.75
C ARG A 25 21.43 4.48 -0.75
N GLN A 26 20.31 4.47 -0.04
CA GLN A 26 19.85 3.22 0.55
C GLN A 26 19.57 2.29 -0.61
N GLN A 27 20.15 1.09 -0.56
CA GLN A 27 19.84 0.05 -1.54
C GLN A 27 18.36 -0.24 -1.47
N LEU A 28 17.61 0.37 -2.41
CA LEU A 28 16.19 0.07 -2.57
C LEU A 28 16.07 -1.32 -3.18
N PRO A 29 15.12 -2.13 -2.71
CA PRO A 29 14.86 -3.43 -3.34
C PRO A 29 14.59 -3.24 -4.84
N ASP A 30 15.05 -4.18 -5.64
CA ASP A 30 14.78 -4.19 -7.07
C ASP A 30 13.28 -4.20 -7.34
N ASN A 31 12.86 -3.51 -8.39
CA ASN A 31 11.47 -3.51 -8.84
C ASN A 31 11.14 -4.81 -9.55
N LEU A 32 10.92 -5.88 -8.78
CA LEU A 32 10.62 -7.21 -9.31
C LEU A 32 9.28 -7.29 -10.05
N LEU A 33 8.34 -6.37 -9.75
CA LEU A 33 7.06 -6.31 -10.45
C LEU A 33 7.19 -5.78 -11.88
N ASN A 34 8.23 -4.97 -12.17
CA ASN A 34 8.56 -4.41 -13.48
C ASN A 34 7.33 -3.92 -14.29
N ARG A 35 6.38 -3.25 -13.60
CA ARG A 35 5.08 -2.79 -14.16
C ARG A 35 4.17 -3.89 -14.72
N GLU A 36 4.49 -5.15 -14.50
CA GLU A 36 3.62 -6.27 -14.85
C GLU A 36 2.49 -6.39 -13.82
N CYS A 37 1.39 -5.70 -14.07
CA CYS A 37 0.21 -5.69 -13.20
C CYS A 37 -0.71 -6.91 -13.42
N HIS A 38 -0.20 -8.00 -13.98
CA HIS A 38 -0.92 -9.24 -14.17
C HIS A 38 -0.35 -10.36 -13.31
N ALA A 39 -1.25 -11.14 -12.73
CA ALA A 39 -0.92 -12.37 -12.01
C ALA A 39 -1.59 -13.56 -12.71
N ASP A 40 -0.90 -14.68 -12.77
CA ASP A 40 -1.35 -15.93 -13.42
C ASP A 40 -2.22 -16.77 -12.47
N ARG A 41 -2.13 -16.50 -11.18
CA ARG A 41 -2.83 -17.24 -10.12
C ARG A 41 -3.14 -16.37 -8.92
N PRO A 42 -4.15 -16.71 -8.11
CA PRO A 42 -4.51 -15.98 -6.91
C PRO A 42 -3.38 -15.96 -5.87
N MET A 43 -3.31 -14.89 -5.08
CA MET A 43 -2.37 -14.72 -3.96
C MET A 43 -0.89 -14.82 -4.33
N HIS A 44 -0.54 -14.55 -5.60
CA HIS A 44 0.82 -14.64 -6.10
C HIS A 44 1.47 -13.26 -6.32
N ARG A 45 0.73 -12.31 -6.90
CA ARG A 45 1.19 -10.92 -7.07
C ARG A 45 0.21 -9.98 -6.40
N LEU A 46 0.70 -9.28 -5.41
CA LEU A 46 -0.09 -8.44 -4.53
C LEU A 46 0.46 -7.02 -4.52
N VAL A 47 -0.40 -6.05 -4.36
CA VAL A 47 -0.01 -4.66 -4.14
C VAL A 47 -0.58 -4.16 -2.82
N THR A 48 0.19 -3.35 -2.12
CA THR A 48 -0.25 -2.71 -0.88
C THR A 48 -0.10 -1.21 -0.98
N ASP A 49 -1.05 -0.52 -0.37
CA ASP A 49 -1.09 0.93 -0.30
C ASP A 49 -1.79 1.40 0.98
N VAL A 50 -1.56 2.65 1.35
CA VAL A 50 -2.26 3.30 2.46
C VAL A 50 -3.08 4.47 1.92
N THR A 51 -4.37 4.44 2.19
CA THR A 51 -5.29 5.53 1.85
C THR A 51 -5.75 6.29 3.09
N TYR A 52 -6.05 7.56 2.91
CA TYR A 52 -6.53 8.43 3.97
C TYR A 52 -8.05 8.33 4.08
N VAL A 53 -8.55 8.11 5.28
CA VAL A 53 -9.99 8.05 5.56
C VAL A 53 -10.33 9.12 6.60
N PRO A 54 -11.15 10.12 6.27
CA PRO A 54 -11.55 11.12 7.25
C PRO A 54 -12.50 10.50 8.28
N TYR A 55 -12.37 10.90 9.53
CA TYR A 55 -13.34 10.58 10.58
C TYR A 55 -13.62 11.81 11.46
N PHE A 56 -14.78 11.83 12.08
CA PHE A 56 -15.23 12.90 12.94
C PHE A 56 -15.25 12.44 14.38
N GLU A 57 -14.54 13.15 15.25
CA GLU A 57 -14.44 12.83 16.67
C GLU A 57 -14.20 14.13 17.47
N ASN A 58 -14.86 14.28 18.61
CA ASN A 58 -14.75 15.46 19.48
C ASN A 58 -15.01 16.81 18.75
N ASP A 59 -16.04 16.84 17.90
CA ASP A 59 -16.43 18.01 17.09
C ASP A 59 -15.37 18.49 16.08
N GLU A 60 -14.38 17.64 15.75
CA GLU A 60 -13.31 17.92 14.79
C GLU A 60 -13.14 16.82 13.77
N TRP A 61 -12.69 17.18 12.56
CA TRP A 61 -12.32 16.26 11.52
C TRP A 61 -10.86 15.81 11.67
N HIS A 62 -10.65 14.52 11.65
CA HIS A 62 -9.33 13.88 11.72
C HIS A 62 -9.09 12.97 10.53
N TRP A 63 -7.83 12.64 10.30
CA TRP A 63 -7.43 11.68 9.29
C TRP A 63 -7.06 10.35 9.94
N GLY A 64 -7.73 9.29 9.51
CA GLY A 64 -7.32 7.93 9.75
C GLY A 64 -6.61 7.36 8.51
N TYR A 65 -6.06 6.18 8.65
CA TYR A 65 -5.23 5.52 7.65
C TYR A 65 -5.71 4.08 7.46
N LEU A 66 -6.02 3.76 6.23
CA LEU A 66 -6.44 2.42 5.83
C LEU A 66 -5.33 1.79 4.99
N SER A 67 -4.63 0.82 5.57
CA SER A 67 -3.69 -0.02 4.83
C SER A 67 -4.46 -1.18 4.21
N LEU A 68 -4.26 -1.42 2.93
CA LEU A 68 -4.95 -2.49 2.20
C LEU A 68 -3.99 -3.25 1.29
N VAL A 69 -4.31 -4.49 1.03
CA VAL A 69 -3.61 -5.34 0.06
C VAL A 69 -4.60 -5.85 -0.96
N GLN A 70 -4.28 -5.64 -2.23
CA GLN A 70 -5.07 -6.09 -3.36
C GLN A 70 -4.35 -7.21 -4.11
N ASP A 71 -5.07 -8.27 -4.44
CA ASP A 71 -4.60 -9.31 -5.33
C ASP A 71 -4.74 -8.86 -6.79
N LEU A 72 -3.64 -8.91 -7.55
CA LEU A 72 -3.63 -8.50 -8.95
C LEU A 72 -4.29 -9.52 -9.88
N PHE A 73 -4.54 -10.74 -9.43
CA PHE A 73 -5.22 -11.75 -10.22
C PHE A 73 -6.71 -11.44 -10.41
N ASN A 74 -7.42 -11.21 -9.33
CA ASN A 74 -8.87 -10.99 -9.34
C ASN A 74 -9.30 -9.60 -8.85
N ARG A 75 -8.34 -8.74 -8.51
CA ARG A 75 -8.56 -7.38 -7.96
C ARG A 75 -9.25 -7.35 -6.59
N ALA A 76 -9.34 -8.47 -5.91
CA ALA A 76 -9.93 -8.53 -4.58
C ALA A 76 -9.02 -7.88 -3.52
N ILE A 77 -9.64 -7.24 -2.54
CA ILE A 77 -8.94 -6.81 -1.33
C ILE A 77 -8.84 -8.01 -0.39
N VAL A 78 -7.63 -8.49 -0.19
CA VAL A 78 -7.36 -9.73 0.57
C VAL A 78 -6.96 -9.49 2.02
N ALA A 79 -6.49 -8.28 2.33
CA ALA A 79 -6.20 -7.85 3.70
C ALA A 79 -6.37 -6.34 3.82
N TRP A 80 -6.82 -5.88 4.98
CA TRP A 80 -6.87 -4.46 5.30
C TRP A 80 -6.85 -4.23 6.81
N VAL A 81 -6.25 -3.13 7.22
CA VAL A 81 -6.21 -2.69 8.62
C VAL A 81 -6.39 -1.17 8.66
N TYR A 82 -7.24 -0.71 9.56
CA TYR A 82 -7.45 0.71 9.82
C TYR A 82 -6.73 1.14 11.10
N SER A 83 -6.12 2.31 11.07
CA SER A 83 -5.49 2.93 12.25
C SER A 83 -5.67 4.44 12.25
N LYS A 84 -5.72 5.03 13.43
CA LYS A 84 -5.67 6.49 13.60
C LYS A 84 -4.25 7.06 13.43
N LYS A 85 -3.23 6.21 13.32
CA LYS A 85 -1.82 6.60 13.13
C LYS A 85 -1.22 5.91 11.92
N GLN A 86 -0.44 6.67 11.16
CA GLN A 86 0.35 6.17 10.04
C GLN A 86 1.76 5.84 10.52
N ASP A 87 1.94 4.61 10.99
CA ASP A 87 3.23 4.12 11.46
C ASP A 87 3.54 2.72 10.92
N VAL A 88 4.74 2.23 11.22
CA VAL A 88 5.20 0.90 10.80
C VAL A 88 4.28 -0.21 11.33
N ARG A 89 3.66 0.00 12.49
CA ARG A 89 2.75 -0.99 13.10
C ARG A 89 1.55 -1.28 12.23
N LEU A 90 1.03 -0.26 11.53
CA LEU A 90 -0.06 -0.41 10.57
C LEU A 90 0.34 -1.37 9.44
N GLY A 91 1.51 -1.17 8.84
CA GLY A 91 2.05 -2.07 7.82
C GLY A 91 2.28 -3.49 8.32
N LEU A 92 2.88 -3.63 9.50
CA LEU A 92 3.11 -4.94 10.13
C LEU A 92 1.83 -5.71 10.44
N ALA A 93 0.79 -5.00 10.94
CA ALA A 93 -0.52 -5.61 11.19
C ALA A 93 -1.16 -6.10 9.89
N THR A 94 -1.03 -5.34 8.81
CA THR A 94 -1.51 -5.72 7.47
C THR A 94 -0.78 -6.96 6.95
N LEU A 95 0.55 -7.05 7.12
CA LEU A 95 1.34 -8.23 6.72
C LEU A 95 0.95 -9.48 7.52
N ARG A 96 0.74 -9.35 8.82
CA ARG A 96 0.30 -10.48 9.66
C ARG A 96 -1.05 -11.01 9.20
N LEU A 97 -2.00 -10.12 8.92
CA LEU A 97 -3.30 -10.50 8.41
C LEU A 97 -3.18 -11.16 7.03
N LEU A 98 -2.36 -10.63 6.14
CA LEU A 98 -2.09 -11.21 4.83
C LEU A 98 -1.49 -12.62 4.94
N SER A 99 -0.51 -12.81 5.81
CA SER A 99 0.13 -14.12 6.04
C SER A 99 -0.86 -15.17 6.52
N SER A 100 -1.87 -14.78 7.31
CA SER A 100 -2.92 -15.69 7.77
C SER A 100 -3.90 -16.14 6.68
N ARG A 101 -3.91 -15.45 5.53
CA ARG A 101 -4.80 -15.78 4.40
C ARG A 101 -4.26 -16.88 3.48
N GLY A 102 -2.99 -17.25 3.64
CA GLY A 102 -2.32 -18.23 2.79
C GLY A 102 -1.82 -17.63 1.47
N LEU A 103 -0.53 -17.42 1.39
CA LEU A 103 0.14 -16.91 0.18
C LEU A 103 0.50 -18.07 -0.75
N ALA A 104 0.46 -17.82 -2.06
CA ALA A 104 1.00 -18.75 -3.03
C ALA A 104 2.54 -18.86 -2.89
N PRO A 105 3.14 -20.03 -3.18
CA PRO A 105 4.59 -20.16 -3.21
C PRO A 105 5.23 -19.14 -4.14
N GLY A 106 6.25 -18.43 -3.67
CA GLY A 106 6.91 -17.36 -4.42
C GLY A 106 6.07 -16.07 -4.56
N ALA A 107 5.10 -15.86 -3.67
CA ALA A 107 4.26 -14.65 -3.68
C ALA A 107 5.11 -13.38 -3.56
N MET A 108 4.72 -12.35 -4.32
CA MET A 108 5.38 -11.06 -4.37
C MET A 108 4.42 -9.97 -3.90
N LEU A 109 4.86 -9.19 -2.91
CA LEU A 109 4.15 -8.01 -2.44
C LEU A 109 4.87 -6.75 -2.94
N HIS A 110 4.20 -5.98 -3.78
CA HIS A 110 4.68 -4.69 -4.24
C HIS A 110 4.08 -3.57 -3.39
N SER A 111 4.93 -2.65 -2.95
CA SER A 111 4.53 -1.43 -2.24
C SER A 111 5.14 -0.20 -2.92
N ASP A 112 4.54 0.95 -2.69
CA ASP A 112 5.18 2.21 -3.02
C ASP A 112 6.40 2.48 -2.11
N ARG A 113 7.08 3.60 -2.33
CA ARG A 113 8.23 4.02 -1.51
C ARG A 113 7.82 4.79 -0.25
N GLY A 114 6.63 4.58 0.26
CA GLY A 114 6.15 5.21 1.49
C GLY A 114 6.99 4.84 2.71
N SER A 115 7.05 5.72 3.70
CA SER A 115 7.88 5.55 4.90
C SER A 115 7.60 4.26 5.67
N ILE A 116 6.36 3.78 5.67
CA ILE A 116 5.96 2.52 6.31
C ILE A 116 6.68 1.33 5.68
N TYR A 117 6.71 1.29 4.35
CA TYR A 117 7.23 0.16 3.57
C TYR A 117 8.74 0.16 3.43
N THR A 118 9.39 1.33 3.58
CA THR A 118 10.85 1.44 3.57
C THR A 118 11.47 1.19 4.94
N ALA A 119 10.68 1.11 6.01
CA ALA A 119 11.16 0.81 7.34
C ALA A 119 11.78 -0.60 7.41
N GLN A 120 12.92 -0.74 8.10
CA GLN A 120 13.61 -2.02 8.21
C GLN A 120 12.73 -3.12 8.80
N ALA A 121 11.97 -2.79 9.86
CA ALA A 121 11.06 -3.74 10.50
C ALA A 121 9.98 -4.31 9.54
N PHE A 122 9.48 -3.47 8.60
CA PHE A 122 8.52 -3.94 7.60
C PHE A 122 9.19 -4.90 6.60
N ARG A 123 10.39 -4.56 6.13
CA ARG A 123 11.15 -5.42 5.19
C ARG A 123 11.50 -6.76 5.81
N ASP A 124 11.96 -6.75 7.06
CA ASP A 124 12.30 -7.98 7.78
C ASP A 124 11.08 -8.89 7.97
N ALA A 125 9.92 -8.30 8.27
CA ALA A 125 8.67 -9.04 8.39
C ALA A 125 8.18 -9.60 7.03
N ALA A 126 8.33 -8.84 5.96
CA ALA A 126 7.97 -9.27 4.61
C ALA A 126 8.86 -10.41 4.10
N ASP A 127 10.14 -10.39 4.46
CA ASP A 127 11.14 -11.43 4.12
C ASP A 127 11.06 -12.65 5.06
N GLY A 128 10.19 -12.66 6.06
CA GLY A 128 10.07 -13.75 7.04
C GLY A 128 11.20 -13.81 8.05
N ARG A 129 11.93 -12.71 8.24
CA ARG A 129 13.07 -12.61 9.19
C ARG A 129 12.68 -12.07 10.56
N ALA A 130 11.44 -11.71 10.72
CA ALA A 130 10.93 -11.19 11.99
C ALA A 130 10.40 -12.30 12.89
#